data_fb14adb97edb3a3343433ef692273bdf
#
_entry.id   fb14adb97edb3a3343433ef692273bdf
#
_cell.length_a   1.000
_cell.length_b   1.000
_cell.length_c   1.000
_cell.angle_alpha   90.00
_cell.angle_beta   90.00
_cell.angle_gamma   90.00
#
_symmetry.space_group_name_H-M   'P 1'
#
loop_
_entity.id
_entity.type
_entity.pdbx_description
1 polymer ?
#
loop_
_entity_poly.entity_id
_entity_poly.type
_entity_poly.pdbx_seq_one_letter_code
_entity_poly.pdbx_strand_id
1 'polypeptide(L)'
;MYDRGLGVLEQYGLTAETVLRGRGALICQTEEGWKSIREYWGSPGRMEQQRKVQKHCQEAGFLLVDQVLENREGQVVTTGEDGIPYVVKEWFQGNECNTRSREDILKSLEAMAQLHMVMQMEREDGMPGTNLLEECRKHNRELRKTRKFVQKKKMKNPFEELLAASITPFLEAGEMMVRELENSGYEHFREEHSQAVCHGDCNQHNIIFSREGAGFMNFEHWHYEPQTEDLCLFMRKILEKNNWDPALGRQMVEQYSRKRPLSDGEFRNLK
;
A
#
# COMPACT_ATOMS: atom_id res chain seq x y z
N MET A 1 -27.26 -17.89 4.93
CA MET A 1 -26.66 -16.99 3.90
C MET A 1 -25.45 -16.24 4.48
N TYR A 2 -24.61 -16.94 5.30
CA TYR A 2 -23.68 -16.20 6.17
C TYR A 2 -22.20 -16.45 5.89
N ASP A 3 -21.86 -17.42 5.03
CA ASP A 3 -20.48 -17.88 4.85
C ASP A 3 -20.07 -18.02 3.39
N ARG A 4 -20.48 -17.05 2.55
CA ARG A 4 -19.99 -16.98 1.17
C ARG A 4 -18.46 -16.97 1.19
N GLY A 5 -17.85 -17.87 0.44
CA GLY A 5 -16.41 -18.04 0.34
C GLY A 5 -15.80 -19.00 1.36
N LEU A 6 -16.50 -19.41 2.43
CA LEU A 6 -15.91 -20.33 3.41
C LEU A 6 -15.56 -21.69 2.81
N GLY A 7 -16.42 -22.21 1.91
CA GLY A 7 -16.21 -23.49 1.21
C GLY A 7 -14.94 -23.55 0.37
N VAL A 8 -14.33 -22.41 0.01
CA VAL A 8 -13.06 -22.43 -0.73
C VAL A 8 -11.91 -23.03 0.09
N LEU A 9 -11.98 -23.02 1.42
CA LEU A 9 -10.95 -23.62 2.28
C LEU A 9 -10.74 -25.11 2.02
N GLU A 10 -11.77 -25.83 1.59
CA GLU A 10 -11.66 -27.25 1.24
C GLU A 10 -10.66 -27.50 0.10
N GLN A 11 -10.57 -26.55 -0.84
CA GLN A 11 -9.61 -26.62 -1.95
C GLN A 11 -8.16 -26.37 -1.49
N TYR A 12 -7.98 -25.80 -0.29
CA TYR A 12 -6.68 -25.66 0.38
C TYR A 12 -6.40 -26.82 1.34
N GLY A 13 -7.41 -27.66 1.61
CA GLY A 13 -7.34 -28.75 2.59
C GLY A 13 -7.49 -28.26 4.01
N LEU A 14 -8.08 -27.11 4.21
CA LEU A 14 -8.26 -26.46 5.50
C LEU A 14 -9.72 -26.52 5.94
N THR A 15 -9.92 -26.57 7.26
CA THR A 15 -11.24 -26.52 7.89
C THR A 15 -11.29 -25.34 8.86
N ALA A 16 -12.35 -24.54 8.80
CA ALA A 16 -12.54 -23.44 9.73
C ALA A 16 -13.13 -23.92 11.04
N GLU A 17 -12.47 -23.64 12.15
CA GLU A 17 -12.98 -23.86 13.52
C GLU A 17 -13.79 -22.65 14.02
N THR A 18 -13.32 -21.46 13.72
CA THR A 18 -13.93 -20.17 14.11
C THR A 18 -13.92 -19.24 12.92
N VAL A 19 -15.02 -18.54 12.71
CA VAL A 19 -15.16 -17.57 11.61
C VAL A 19 -15.54 -16.20 12.17
N LEU A 20 -14.77 -15.19 11.82
CA LEU A 20 -15.00 -13.79 12.14
C LEU A 20 -15.13 -12.99 10.86
N ARG A 21 -15.80 -11.84 10.91
CA ARG A 21 -15.86 -10.86 9.81
C ARG A 21 -15.07 -9.62 10.20
N GLY A 22 -14.19 -9.23 9.34
CA GLY A 22 -13.43 -8.00 9.56
C GLY A 22 -12.71 -7.54 8.30
N ARG A 23 -12.57 -6.25 8.13
CA ARG A 23 -11.78 -5.63 7.02
C ARG A 23 -12.20 -6.08 5.62
N GLY A 24 -13.50 -6.34 5.40
CA GLY A 24 -13.98 -6.80 4.10
C GLY A 24 -13.58 -8.22 3.74
N ALA A 25 -13.21 -9.05 4.73
CA ALA A 25 -12.82 -10.44 4.59
C ALA A 25 -13.54 -11.33 5.61
N LEU A 26 -13.58 -12.65 5.35
CA LEU A 26 -13.77 -13.66 6.39
C LEU A 26 -12.40 -13.96 6.99
N ILE A 27 -12.32 -13.97 8.31
CA ILE A 27 -11.10 -14.30 9.06
C ILE A 27 -11.39 -15.60 9.78
N CYS A 28 -10.67 -16.66 9.44
CA CYS A 28 -10.94 -18.02 9.88
C CYS A 28 -9.77 -18.55 10.69
N GLN A 29 -10.06 -19.13 11.85
CA GLN A 29 -9.10 -19.97 12.57
C GLN A 29 -9.18 -21.36 11.97
N THR A 30 -8.04 -21.93 11.58
CA THR A 30 -7.89 -23.29 11.06
C THR A 30 -6.83 -24.03 11.86
N GLU A 31 -6.69 -25.33 11.61
CA GLU A 31 -5.62 -26.17 12.19
C GLU A 31 -4.20 -25.67 11.85
N GLU A 32 -4.06 -24.93 10.74
CA GLU A 32 -2.79 -24.30 10.31
C GLU A 32 -2.68 -22.82 10.68
N GLY A 33 -3.50 -22.35 11.65
CA GLY A 33 -3.50 -20.96 12.10
C GLY A 33 -4.57 -20.11 11.42
N TRP A 34 -4.44 -18.82 11.57
CA TRP A 34 -5.43 -17.87 11.07
C TRP A 34 -5.27 -17.61 9.57
N LYS A 35 -6.39 -17.60 8.84
CA LYS A 35 -6.47 -17.29 7.42
C LYS A 35 -7.48 -16.19 7.16
N SER A 36 -7.28 -15.41 6.11
CA SER A 36 -8.27 -14.47 5.60
C SER A 36 -8.74 -14.89 4.20
N ILE A 37 -10.03 -14.80 3.96
CA ILE A 37 -10.67 -15.10 2.68
C ILE A 37 -11.34 -13.83 2.18
N ARG A 38 -11.02 -13.43 0.94
CA ARG A 38 -11.57 -12.22 0.33
C ARG A 38 -11.95 -12.48 -1.12
N GLU A 39 -13.06 -11.89 -1.57
CA GLU A 39 -13.38 -11.82 -3.00
C GLU A 39 -12.26 -11.08 -3.75
N TYR A 40 -11.91 -11.58 -4.93
CA TYR A 40 -10.86 -11.00 -5.74
C TYR A 40 -11.23 -10.97 -7.22
N TRP A 41 -11.42 -9.77 -7.76
CA TRP A 41 -11.82 -9.55 -9.15
C TRP A 41 -10.67 -9.10 -10.06
N GLY A 42 -9.43 -9.15 -9.57
CA GLY A 42 -8.23 -8.85 -10.34
C GLY A 42 -7.73 -10.03 -11.16
N SER A 43 -6.62 -9.83 -11.88
CA SER A 43 -6.02 -10.92 -12.63
C SER A 43 -5.25 -11.90 -11.72
N PRO A 44 -5.34 -13.22 -11.94
CA PRO A 44 -4.53 -14.19 -11.21
C PRO A 44 -3.03 -13.93 -11.32
N GLY A 45 -2.53 -13.50 -12.48
CA GLY A 45 -1.12 -13.14 -12.66
C GLY A 45 -0.64 -12.02 -11.75
N ARG A 46 -1.49 -11.01 -11.48
CA ARG A 46 -1.15 -9.95 -10.52
C ARG A 46 -1.05 -10.49 -9.10
N MET A 47 -1.92 -11.42 -8.72
CA MET A 47 -1.89 -12.05 -7.40
C MET A 47 -0.67 -12.97 -7.25
N GLU A 48 -0.29 -13.68 -8.31
CA GLU A 48 0.92 -14.50 -8.34
C GLU A 48 2.19 -13.66 -8.16
N GLN A 49 2.26 -12.51 -8.83
CA GLN A 49 3.35 -11.56 -8.65
C GLN A 49 3.41 -11.04 -7.22
N GLN A 50 2.26 -10.70 -6.61
CA GLN A 50 2.17 -10.30 -5.20
C GLN A 50 2.71 -11.39 -4.28
N ARG A 51 2.32 -12.63 -4.53
CA ARG A 51 2.80 -13.78 -3.75
C ARG A 51 4.32 -13.94 -3.84
N LYS A 52 4.91 -13.74 -5.02
CA LYS A 52 6.38 -13.75 -5.19
C LYS A 52 7.07 -12.69 -4.31
N VAL A 53 6.54 -11.46 -4.28
CA VAL A 53 7.07 -10.37 -3.43
C VAL A 53 6.98 -10.76 -1.95
N GLN A 54 5.84 -11.23 -1.50
CA GLN A 54 5.63 -11.64 -0.10
C GLN A 54 6.53 -12.80 0.30
N LYS A 55 6.69 -13.80 -0.58
CA LYS A 55 7.59 -14.93 -0.37
C LYS A 55 9.05 -14.48 -0.27
N HIS A 56 9.46 -13.56 -1.15
CA HIS A 56 10.80 -12.96 -1.08
C HIS A 56 11.04 -12.25 0.26
N CYS A 57 10.08 -11.51 0.78
CA CYS A 57 10.18 -10.89 2.11
C CYS A 57 10.42 -11.93 3.21
N GLN A 58 9.66 -13.04 3.19
CA GLN A 58 9.77 -14.10 4.18
C GLN A 58 11.12 -14.84 4.09
N GLU A 59 11.56 -15.18 2.88
CA GLU A 59 12.86 -15.83 2.62
C GLU A 59 14.03 -14.94 3.05
N ALA A 60 13.88 -13.62 2.94
CA ALA A 60 14.86 -12.63 3.41
C ALA A 60 14.75 -12.34 4.93
N GLY A 61 13.85 -13.03 5.66
CA GLY A 61 13.74 -12.96 7.12
C GLY A 61 12.69 -11.98 7.65
N PHE A 62 11.89 -11.34 6.81
CA PHE A 62 10.75 -10.53 7.23
C PHE A 62 9.47 -11.40 7.23
N LEU A 63 9.18 -12.06 8.35
CA LEU A 63 8.20 -13.15 8.43
C LEU A 63 6.73 -12.69 8.47
N LEU A 64 6.46 -11.51 9.02
CA LEU A 64 5.09 -11.05 9.27
C LEU A 64 4.51 -10.29 8.07
N VAL A 65 4.14 -11.04 7.05
CA VAL A 65 3.40 -10.57 5.87
C VAL A 65 2.17 -11.46 5.64
N ASP A 66 1.09 -10.90 5.11
CA ASP A 66 -0.15 -11.62 4.79
C ASP A 66 0.01 -12.46 3.50
N GLN A 67 0.86 -13.49 3.57
CA GLN A 67 1.22 -14.36 2.43
C GLN A 67 -0.03 -14.90 1.73
N VAL A 68 -0.08 -14.74 0.40
CA VAL A 68 -1.09 -15.40 -0.45
C VAL A 68 -0.80 -16.90 -0.52
N LEU A 69 -1.83 -17.71 -0.29
CA LEU A 69 -1.74 -19.17 -0.34
C LEU A 69 -2.08 -19.70 -1.74
N GLU A 70 -1.51 -20.84 -2.08
CA GLU A 70 -1.92 -21.66 -3.22
C GLU A 70 -2.89 -22.75 -2.77
N ASN A 71 -3.92 -23.01 -3.56
CA ASN A 71 -4.77 -24.17 -3.35
C ASN A 71 -4.04 -25.46 -3.74
N ARG A 72 -4.69 -26.61 -3.55
CA ARG A 72 -4.11 -27.94 -3.88
C ARG A 72 -3.75 -28.13 -5.35
N GLU A 73 -4.30 -27.30 -6.25
CA GLU A 73 -3.99 -27.29 -7.68
C GLU A 73 -2.87 -26.28 -8.04
N GLY A 74 -2.28 -25.59 -7.04
CA GLY A 74 -1.25 -24.58 -7.25
C GLY A 74 -1.79 -23.22 -7.74
N GLN A 75 -3.08 -22.94 -7.54
CA GLN A 75 -3.69 -21.68 -7.96
C GLN A 75 -3.79 -20.72 -6.77
N VAL A 76 -3.49 -19.45 -7.00
CA VAL A 76 -3.59 -18.36 -6.01
C VAL A 76 -4.98 -17.74 -5.96
N VAL A 77 -5.79 -17.92 -6.99
CA VAL A 77 -7.19 -17.49 -7.04
C VAL A 77 -8.08 -18.71 -7.21
N THR A 78 -9.00 -18.90 -6.29
CA THR A 78 -9.87 -20.08 -6.22
C THR A 78 -11.32 -19.66 -6.45
N THR A 79 -11.99 -20.32 -7.40
CA THR A 79 -13.42 -20.08 -7.64
C THR A 79 -14.25 -20.87 -6.64
N GLY A 80 -15.11 -20.18 -5.89
CA GLY A 80 -16.06 -20.79 -4.99
C GLY A 80 -17.23 -21.47 -5.73
N GLU A 81 -18.03 -22.27 -5.03
CA GLU A 81 -19.23 -22.91 -5.58
C GLU A 81 -20.28 -21.87 -6.06
N ASP A 82 -20.23 -20.66 -5.52
CA ASP A 82 -21.04 -19.51 -5.92
C ASP A 82 -20.58 -18.83 -7.21
N GLY A 83 -19.49 -19.33 -7.83
CA GLY A 83 -18.87 -18.76 -9.02
C GLY A 83 -18.04 -17.50 -8.77
N ILE A 84 -17.84 -17.11 -7.52
CA ILE A 84 -17.06 -15.93 -7.15
C ILE A 84 -15.58 -16.33 -6.99
N PRO A 85 -14.64 -15.52 -7.52
CA PRO A 85 -13.23 -15.76 -7.28
C PRO A 85 -12.79 -15.24 -5.90
N TYR A 86 -12.03 -16.04 -5.20
CA TYR A 86 -11.50 -15.75 -3.87
C TYR A 86 -9.98 -15.90 -3.81
N VAL A 87 -9.38 -15.16 -2.88
CA VAL A 87 -7.99 -15.32 -2.47
C VAL A 87 -7.96 -15.65 -0.99
N VAL A 88 -7.16 -16.64 -0.63
CA VAL A 88 -6.88 -17.02 0.76
C VAL A 88 -5.46 -16.57 1.10
N LYS A 89 -5.32 -15.91 2.25
CA LYS A 89 -4.02 -15.40 2.73
C LYS A 89 -3.79 -15.81 4.18
N GLU A 90 -2.52 -15.89 4.56
CA GLU A 90 -2.16 -15.92 5.96
C GLU A 90 -2.73 -14.70 6.69
N TRP A 91 -3.10 -14.91 7.94
CA TRP A 91 -3.55 -13.85 8.81
C TRP A 91 -2.85 -13.94 10.15
N PHE A 92 -2.41 -12.81 10.68
CA PHE A 92 -1.87 -12.74 12.03
C PHE A 92 -2.67 -11.75 12.88
N GLN A 93 -2.94 -12.14 14.12
CA GLN A 93 -3.68 -11.31 15.06
C GLN A 93 -2.78 -10.25 15.66
N GLY A 94 -3.33 -9.06 15.86
CA GLY A 94 -2.63 -7.97 16.48
C GLY A 94 -3.44 -6.68 16.49
N ASN A 95 -2.84 -5.62 16.96
CA ASN A 95 -3.43 -4.29 16.99
C ASN A 95 -2.87 -3.45 15.85
N GLU A 96 -3.73 -2.64 15.23
CA GLU A 96 -3.30 -1.63 14.27
C GLU A 96 -2.41 -0.58 14.94
N CYS A 97 -1.55 0.05 14.15
CA CYS A 97 -0.75 1.18 14.63
C CYS A 97 -1.65 2.30 15.15
N ASN A 98 -1.52 2.63 16.41
CA ASN A 98 -2.20 3.78 17.01
C ASN A 98 -1.50 5.08 16.59
N THR A 99 -2.14 5.85 15.74
CA THR A 99 -1.61 7.10 15.17
C THR A 99 -1.36 8.22 16.20
N ARG A 100 -1.81 8.06 17.45
CA ARG A 100 -1.55 8.97 18.56
C ARG A 100 -0.50 8.44 19.54
N SER A 101 -0.10 7.18 19.41
CA SER A 101 0.98 6.57 20.17
C SER A 101 2.30 6.82 19.48
N ARG A 102 3.15 7.64 20.07
CA ARG A 102 4.51 7.90 19.54
C ARG A 102 5.34 6.61 19.45
N GLU A 103 5.16 5.72 20.40
CA GLU A 103 5.83 4.43 20.42
C GLU A 103 5.43 3.58 19.21
N ASP A 104 4.13 3.46 18.91
CA ASP A 104 3.63 2.70 17.76
C ASP A 104 4.12 3.32 16.45
N ILE A 105 4.09 4.66 16.33
CA ILE A 105 4.59 5.37 15.15
C ILE A 105 6.06 5.03 14.89
N LEU A 106 6.91 5.13 15.91
CA LEU A 106 8.34 4.87 15.77
C LEU A 106 8.64 3.40 15.51
N LYS A 107 7.92 2.46 16.16
CA LYS A 107 8.01 1.02 15.86
C LYS A 107 7.57 0.70 14.43
N SER A 108 6.52 1.36 13.93
CA SER A 108 6.09 1.20 12.54
C SER A 108 7.18 1.59 11.55
N LEU A 109 7.89 2.69 11.80
CA LEU A 109 8.98 3.16 10.94
C LEU A 109 10.21 2.26 10.99
N GLU A 110 10.50 1.69 12.14
CA GLU A 110 11.56 0.69 12.27
C GLU A 110 11.23 -0.57 11.46
N ALA A 111 10.01 -1.08 11.59
CA ALA A 111 9.53 -2.24 10.83
C ALA A 111 9.45 -1.95 9.33
N MET A 112 9.01 -0.75 8.94
CA MET A 112 9.00 -0.31 7.53
C MET A 112 10.41 -0.27 6.94
N ALA A 113 11.38 0.28 7.67
CA ALA A 113 12.77 0.29 7.23
C ALA A 113 13.32 -1.13 7.05
N GLN A 114 13.00 -2.06 7.94
CA GLN A 114 13.36 -3.48 7.83
C GLN A 114 12.71 -4.13 6.60
N LEU A 115 11.41 -3.89 6.38
CA LEU A 115 10.70 -4.37 5.20
C LEU A 115 11.35 -3.84 3.91
N HIS A 116 11.64 -2.55 3.85
CA HIS A 116 12.25 -1.93 2.68
C HIS A 116 13.67 -2.45 2.38
N MET A 117 14.42 -2.87 3.40
CA MET A 117 15.73 -3.49 3.19
C MET A 117 15.63 -4.84 2.48
N VAL A 118 14.56 -5.59 2.71
CA VAL A 118 14.32 -6.88 2.04
C VAL A 118 13.53 -6.74 0.73
N MET A 119 12.75 -5.69 0.57
CA MET A 119 11.98 -5.42 -0.66
C MET A 119 12.86 -4.80 -1.76
N GLN A 120 13.94 -5.50 -2.13
CA GLN A 120 14.85 -5.19 -3.23
C GLN A 120 14.84 -6.40 -4.17
N MET A 121 14.28 -6.25 -5.37
CA MET A 121 14.10 -7.36 -6.29
C MET A 121 14.40 -6.93 -7.72
N GLU A 122 14.97 -7.83 -8.52
CA GLU A 122 15.06 -7.59 -9.96
C GLU A 122 13.67 -7.47 -10.58
N ARG A 123 13.50 -6.45 -11.41
CA ARG A 123 12.23 -6.20 -12.07
C ARG A 123 12.09 -7.09 -13.30
N GLU A 124 11.13 -8.02 -13.24
CA GLU A 124 10.74 -8.82 -14.41
C GLU A 124 9.82 -7.99 -15.35
N ASP A 125 9.80 -8.35 -16.63
CA ASP A 125 8.91 -7.73 -17.61
C ASP A 125 7.43 -7.86 -17.20
N GLY A 126 6.68 -6.78 -17.35
CA GLY A 126 5.27 -6.74 -16.98
C GLY A 126 4.98 -6.55 -15.49
N MET A 127 6.01 -6.44 -14.65
CA MET A 127 5.84 -6.07 -13.24
C MET A 127 5.35 -4.63 -13.11
N PRO A 128 4.44 -4.35 -12.16
CA PRO A 128 3.88 -3.01 -11.99
C PRO A 128 4.95 -2.02 -11.53
N GLY A 129 4.96 -0.88 -12.13
CA GLY A 129 5.72 0.26 -11.67
C GLY A 129 4.89 1.50 -11.89
N THR A 130 5.06 2.47 -11.03
CA THR A 130 4.47 3.79 -11.16
C THR A 130 5.51 4.78 -11.69
N ASN A 131 5.07 5.95 -12.00
CA ASN A 131 5.91 7.11 -12.30
C ASN A 131 5.17 8.33 -11.77
N LEU A 132 5.63 8.86 -10.64
CA LEU A 132 5.00 9.99 -9.97
C LEU A 132 4.83 11.19 -10.91
N LEU A 133 5.83 11.46 -11.75
CA LEU A 133 5.76 12.56 -12.72
C LEU A 133 4.61 12.37 -13.73
N GLU A 134 4.47 11.16 -14.27
CA GLU A 134 3.38 10.85 -15.22
C GLU A 134 2.01 10.86 -14.53
N GLU A 135 1.92 10.40 -13.29
CA GLU A 135 0.68 10.48 -12.50
C GLU A 135 0.29 11.93 -12.21
N CYS A 136 1.23 12.77 -11.79
CA CYS A 136 0.99 14.19 -11.60
C CYS A 136 0.53 14.88 -12.90
N ARG A 137 1.17 14.57 -14.02
CA ARG A 137 0.75 15.06 -15.34
C ARG A 137 -0.67 14.59 -15.70
N LYS A 138 -1.00 13.33 -15.42
CA LYS A 138 -2.34 12.77 -15.64
C LYS A 138 -3.39 13.49 -14.80
N HIS A 139 -3.17 13.62 -13.50
CA HIS A 139 -4.08 14.31 -12.59
C HIS A 139 -4.27 15.78 -12.98
N ASN A 140 -3.20 16.48 -13.37
CA ASN A 140 -3.31 17.87 -13.88
C ASN A 140 -4.15 17.95 -15.15
N ARG A 141 -4.03 16.98 -16.07
CA ARG A 141 -4.90 16.89 -17.26
C ARG A 141 -6.37 16.72 -16.87
N GLU A 142 -6.65 15.87 -15.87
CA GLU A 142 -8.01 15.64 -15.37
C GLU A 142 -8.57 16.89 -14.67
N LEU A 143 -7.80 17.56 -13.83
CA LEU A 143 -8.20 18.83 -13.21
C LEU A 143 -8.50 19.92 -14.25
N ARG A 144 -7.68 20.05 -15.31
CA ARG A 144 -7.96 20.98 -16.42
C ARG A 144 -9.27 20.65 -17.13
N LYS A 145 -9.54 19.36 -17.40
CA LYS A 145 -10.81 18.91 -18.01
C LYS A 145 -11.99 19.24 -17.12
N THR A 146 -11.88 18.93 -15.83
CA THR A 146 -12.92 19.21 -14.83
C THR A 146 -13.20 20.71 -14.71
N ARG A 147 -12.15 21.55 -14.61
CA ARG A 147 -12.28 23.01 -14.62
C ARG A 147 -13.03 23.51 -15.85
N LYS A 148 -12.59 23.07 -17.02
CA LYS A 148 -13.22 23.45 -18.30
C LYS A 148 -14.68 23.00 -18.38
N PHE A 149 -15.01 21.81 -17.88
CA PHE A 149 -16.38 21.29 -17.83
C PHE A 149 -17.27 22.13 -16.93
N VAL A 150 -16.84 22.40 -15.70
CA VAL A 150 -17.62 23.17 -14.73
C VAL A 150 -17.79 24.64 -15.18
N GLN A 151 -16.75 25.26 -15.76
CA GLN A 151 -16.82 26.61 -16.29
C GLN A 151 -17.86 26.77 -17.42
N LYS A 152 -18.05 25.75 -18.26
CA LYS A 152 -19.01 25.77 -19.36
C LYS A 152 -20.47 25.61 -18.95
N LYS A 153 -20.75 25.13 -17.74
CA LYS A 153 -22.11 24.96 -17.25
C LYS A 153 -22.79 26.30 -17.02
N LYS A 154 -23.97 26.46 -17.61
CA LYS A 154 -24.82 27.67 -17.43
C LYS A 154 -25.43 27.72 -16.03
N MET A 155 -25.88 26.56 -15.53
CA MET A 155 -26.40 26.41 -14.16
C MET A 155 -25.48 25.45 -13.40
N LYS A 156 -25.04 25.88 -12.25
CA LYS A 156 -24.18 25.09 -11.35
C LYS A 156 -24.93 24.81 -10.05
N ASN A 157 -24.73 23.61 -9.53
CA ASN A 157 -25.16 23.31 -8.16
C ASN A 157 -24.14 23.87 -7.15
N PRO A 158 -24.45 23.90 -5.84
CA PRO A 158 -23.54 24.48 -4.83
C PRO A 158 -22.14 23.85 -4.78
N PHE A 159 -22.05 22.53 -5.04
CA PHE A 159 -20.75 21.86 -5.12
C PHE A 159 -19.93 22.33 -6.33
N GLU A 160 -20.56 22.47 -7.49
CA GLU A 160 -19.91 22.95 -8.72
C GLU A 160 -19.47 24.43 -8.62
N GLU A 161 -20.23 25.26 -7.90
CA GLU A 161 -19.85 26.65 -7.59
C GLU A 161 -18.60 26.68 -6.72
N LEU A 162 -18.58 25.90 -5.64
CA LEU A 162 -17.42 25.78 -4.76
C LEU A 162 -16.21 25.25 -5.51
N LEU A 163 -16.39 24.20 -6.33
CA LEU A 163 -15.33 23.63 -7.14
C LEU A 163 -14.77 24.64 -8.14
N ALA A 164 -15.64 25.38 -8.84
CA ALA A 164 -15.23 26.42 -9.78
C ALA A 164 -14.38 27.52 -9.11
N ALA A 165 -14.71 27.88 -7.87
CA ALA A 165 -13.99 28.88 -7.09
C ALA A 165 -12.63 28.37 -6.56
N SER A 166 -12.52 27.06 -6.25
CA SER A 166 -11.37 26.49 -5.54
C SER A 166 -10.37 25.75 -6.43
N ILE A 167 -10.74 25.30 -7.62
CA ILE A 167 -9.92 24.37 -8.44
C ILE A 167 -8.61 24.98 -8.96
N THR A 168 -8.58 26.31 -9.18
CA THR A 168 -7.44 26.98 -9.83
C THR A 168 -6.16 26.89 -8.99
N PRO A 169 -6.15 27.20 -7.68
CA PRO A 169 -4.96 27.07 -6.85
C PRO A 169 -4.39 25.63 -6.81
N PHE A 170 -5.26 24.61 -6.81
CA PHE A 170 -4.83 23.21 -6.84
C PHE A 170 -4.17 22.85 -8.17
N LEU A 171 -4.73 23.35 -9.27
CA LEU A 171 -4.13 23.14 -10.60
C LEU A 171 -2.77 23.83 -10.70
N GLU A 172 -2.64 25.08 -10.23
CA GLU A 172 -1.37 25.81 -10.23
C GLU A 172 -0.32 25.10 -9.37
N ALA A 173 -0.70 24.61 -8.19
CA ALA A 173 0.18 23.83 -7.32
C ALA A 173 0.62 22.52 -8.00
N GLY A 174 -0.30 21.80 -8.64
CA GLY A 174 0.02 20.59 -9.39
C GLY A 174 0.93 20.83 -10.59
N GLU A 175 0.76 21.94 -11.32
CA GLU A 175 1.65 22.35 -12.42
C GLU A 175 3.03 22.75 -11.93
N MET A 176 3.12 23.39 -10.75
CA MET A 176 4.38 23.71 -10.10
C MET A 176 5.11 22.44 -9.68
N MET A 177 4.42 21.49 -9.06
CA MET A 177 4.98 20.19 -8.68
C MET A 177 5.55 19.45 -9.89
N VAL A 178 4.85 19.41 -11.02
CA VAL A 178 5.37 18.79 -12.25
C VAL A 178 6.68 19.44 -12.69
N ARG A 179 6.74 20.77 -12.69
CA ARG A 179 7.98 21.50 -13.05
C ARG A 179 9.13 21.21 -12.07
N GLU A 180 8.84 21.13 -10.79
CA GLU A 180 9.85 20.80 -9.77
C GLU A 180 10.38 19.38 -9.96
N LEU A 181 9.50 18.39 -10.20
CA LEU A 181 9.90 17.01 -10.48
C LEU A 181 10.75 16.90 -11.77
N GLU A 182 10.36 17.58 -12.84
CA GLU A 182 11.13 17.62 -14.10
C GLU A 182 12.55 18.18 -13.91
N ASN A 183 12.73 19.13 -12.98
CA ASN A 183 14.03 19.76 -12.72
C ASN A 183 14.81 19.13 -11.58
N SER A 184 14.22 18.20 -10.81
CA SER A 184 14.85 17.61 -9.62
C SER A 184 15.81 16.46 -9.91
N GLY A 185 15.84 15.95 -11.15
CA GLY A 185 16.53 14.71 -11.50
C GLY A 185 15.78 13.44 -11.06
N TYR A 186 14.47 13.55 -10.79
CA TYR A 186 13.63 12.44 -10.33
C TYR A 186 13.70 11.20 -11.23
N GLU A 187 13.71 11.34 -12.55
CA GLU A 187 13.81 10.17 -13.45
C GLU A 187 15.12 9.41 -13.27
N HIS A 188 16.24 10.09 -13.13
CA HIS A 188 17.52 9.46 -12.83
C HIS A 188 17.54 8.79 -11.45
N PHE A 189 17.01 9.46 -10.45
CA PHE A 189 16.84 8.90 -9.10
C PHE A 189 15.99 7.64 -9.11
N ARG A 190 14.92 7.61 -9.90
CA ARG A 190 14.04 6.46 -10.07
C ARG A 190 14.74 5.29 -10.77
N GLU A 191 15.58 5.57 -11.78
CA GLU A 191 16.39 4.57 -12.46
C GLU A 191 17.43 3.93 -11.52
N GLU A 192 18.08 4.73 -10.67
CA GLU A 192 19.02 4.23 -9.65
C GLU A 192 18.34 3.31 -8.61
N HIS A 193 17.02 3.48 -8.39
CA HIS A 193 16.20 2.67 -7.48
C HIS A 193 15.29 1.68 -8.20
N SER A 194 15.66 1.24 -9.40
CA SER A 194 14.83 0.38 -10.26
C SER A 194 14.50 -1.00 -9.67
N GLN A 195 15.25 -1.46 -8.67
CA GLN A 195 15.00 -2.71 -7.93
C GLN A 195 14.21 -2.50 -6.64
N ALA A 196 13.93 -1.26 -6.26
CA ALA A 196 13.21 -0.95 -5.05
C ALA A 196 11.71 -1.25 -5.24
N VAL A 197 11.14 -1.98 -4.30
CA VAL A 197 9.71 -2.32 -4.28
C VAL A 197 9.05 -1.61 -3.12
N CYS A 198 7.94 -0.93 -3.41
CA CYS A 198 7.06 -0.31 -2.43
C CYS A 198 5.91 -1.26 -2.07
N HIS A 199 5.43 -1.16 -0.84
CA HIS A 199 4.17 -1.77 -0.41
C HIS A 199 2.98 -1.08 -1.09
N GLY A 200 3.07 0.23 -1.32
CA GLY A 200 2.11 1.05 -2.06
C GLY A 200 0.87 1.48 -1.27
N ASP A 201 0.67 0.97 -0.06
CA ASP A 201 -0.40 1.39 0.85
C ASP A 201 0.05 1.35 2.32
N CYS A 202 1.23 1.91 2.59
CA CYS A 202 1.75 2.03 3.94
C CYS A 202 0.94 3.03 4.75
N ASN A 203 0.01 2.50 5.55
CA ASN A 203 -0.82 3.28 6.47
C ASN A 203 -1.02 2.52 7.79
N GLN A 204 -1.56 3.20 8.79
CA GLN A 204 -1.73 2.64 10.13
C GLN A 204 -2.60 1.37 10.20
N HIS A 205 -3.48 1.16 9.22
CA HIS A 205 -4.37 0.00 9.18
C HIS A 205 -3.69 -1.26 8.63
N ASN A 206 -2.61 -1.08 7.88
CA ASN A 206 -1.87 -2.16 7.25
C ASN A 206 -0.61 -2.56 8.03
N ILE A 207 -0.33 -1.87 9.15
CA ILE A 207 0.76 -2.19 10.07
C ILE A 207 0.16 -2.75 11.35
N ILE A 208 0.44 -4.00 11.64
CA ILE A 208 -0.15 -4.77 12.72
C ILE A 208 0.92 -5.15 13.73
N PHE A 209 0.70 -4.79 14.99
CA PHE A 209 1.56 -5.23 16.10
C PHE A 209 1.01 -6.52 16.70
N SER A 210 1.70 -7.62 16.46
CA SER A 210 1.46 -8.92 17.07
C SER A 210 2.42 -9.18 18.24
N ARG A 211 2.31 -10.36 18.85
CA ARG A 211 3.28 -10.81 19.86
C ARG A 211 4.66 -11.09 19.28
N GLU A 212 4.74 -11.37 17.99
CA GLU A 212 5.96 -11.70 17.26
C GLU A 212 6.67 -10.48 16.69
N GLY A 213 6.01 -9.32 16.72
CA GLY A 213 6.54 -8.07 16.18
C GLY A 213 5.54 -7.28 15.35
N ALA A 214 6.05 -6.34 14.58
CA ALA A 214 5.26 -5.56 13.62
C ALA A 214 5.27 -6.25 12.25
N GLY A 215 4.10 -6.42 11.66
CA GLY A 215 3.92 -7.01 10.34
C GLY A 215 3.14 -6.10 9.40
N PHE A 216 3.20 -6.40 8.11
CA PHE A 216 2.50 -5.66 7.05
C PHE A 216 1.47 -6.55 6.36
N MET A 217 0.30 -5.96 6.09
CA MET A 217 -0.82 -6.60 5.40
C MET A 217 -1.26 -5.80 4.20
N ASN A 218 -2.02 -6.44 3.30
CA ASN A 218 -2.65 -5.79 2.15
C ASN A 218 -1.64 -5.26 1.11
N PHE A 219 -0.84 -6.16 0.57
CA PHE A 219 0.14 -5.87 -0.50
C PHE A 219 -0.49 -5.66 -1.89
N GLU A 220 -1.79 -5.42 -2.02
CA GLU A 220 -2.47 -5.30 -3.32
C GLU A 220 -1.94 -4.15 -4.20
N HIS A 221 -1.36 -3.12 -3.56
CA HIS A 221 -0.83 -1.93 -4.24
C HIS A 221 0.69 -1.96 -4.45
N TRP A 222 1.35 -3.08 -4.16
CA TRP A 222 2.80 -3.18 -4.34
C TRP A 222 3.23 -2.85 -5.78
N HIS A 223 4.36 -2.18 -5.93
CA HIS A 223 4.90 -1.76 -7.23
C HIS A 223 6.37 -1.35 -7.11
N TYR A 224 7.05 -1.25 -8.25
CA TYR A 224 8.42 -0.75 -8.31
C TYR A 224 8.44 0.78 -8.36
N GLU A 225 8.98 1.39 -7.32
CA GLU A 225 9.23 2.83 -7.17
C GLU A 225 10.23 3.05 -6.02
N PRO A 226 10.91 4.21 -5.93
CA PRO A 226 11.73 4.52 -4.77
C PRO A 226 10.93 4.46 -3.47
N GLN A 227 11.42 3.72 -2.48
CA GLN A 227 10.72 3.42 -1.22
C GLN A 227 10.43 4.64 -0.34
N THR A 228 11.00 5.80 -0.69
CA THR A 228 10.60 7.08 -0.10
C THR A 228 9.13 7.40 -0.31
N GLU A 229 8.46 6.83 -1.32
CA GLU A 229 7.03 6.95 -1.53
C GLU A 229 6.23 6.40 -0.34
N ASP A 230 6.50 5.16 0.08
CA ASP A 230 5.84 4.55 1.24
C ASP A 230 6.10 5.35 2.53
N LEU A 231 7.33 5.82 2.71
CA LEU A 231 7.69 6.64 3.86
C LEU A 231 6.92 7.96 3.86
N CYS A 232 6.83 8.65 2.72
CA CYS A 232 6.05 9.87 2.56
C CYS A 232 4.56 9.65 2.83
N LEU A 233 3.97 8.57 2.29
CA LEU A 233 2.57 8.23 2.47
C LEU A 233 2.25 7.99 3.95
N PHE A 234 3.07 7.20 4.64
CA PHE A 234 2.90 6.95 6.07
C PHE A 234 3.07 8.23 6.89
N MET A 235 4.16 8.99 6.67
CA MET A 235 4.41 10.26 7.36
C MET A 235 3.24 11.22 7.20
N ARG A 236 2.74 11.41 5.99
CA ARG A 236 1.58 12.27 5.73
C ARG A 236 0.36 11.84 6.55
N LYS A 237 0.02 10.54 6.54
CA LYS A 237 -1.13 10.00 7.29
C LYS A 237 -1.01 10.22 8.80
N ILE A 238 0.20 10.10 9.34
CA ILE A 238 0.46 10.35 10.77
C ILE A 238 0.42 11.84 11.08
N LEU A 239 1.10 12.68 10.29
CA LEU A 239 1.19 14.13 10.54
C LEU A 239 -0.16 14.83 10.39
N GLU A 240 -1.01 14.43 9.43
CA GLU A 240 -2.39 14.90 9.32
C GLU A 240 -3.18 14.73 10.62
N LYS A 241 -2.96 13.63 11.36
CA LYS A 241 -3.63 13.33 12.63
C LYS A 241 -2.93 13.95 13.85
N ASN A 242 -1.74 14.49 13.69
CA ASN A 242 -0.92 15.08 14.73
C ASN A 242 -0.60 16.56 14.45
N ASN A 243 -1.54 17.28 13.83
CA ASN A 243 -1.47 18.72 13.56
C ASN A 243 -0.19 19.16 12.82
N TRP A 244 0.36 18.30 11.97
CA TRP A 244 1.59 18.54 11.20
C TRP A 244 2.79 18.93 12.08
N ASP A 245 2.93 18.29 13.26
CA ASP A 245 4.03 18.56 14.20
C ASP A 245 5.41 18.31 13.55
N PRO A 246 6.25 19.34 13.33
CA PRO A 246 7.54 19.19 12.68
C PRO A 246 8.55 18.40 13.52
N ALA A 247 8.40 18.40 14.85
CA ALA A 247 9.28 17.65 15.74
C ALA A 247 8.99 16.14 15.62
N LEU A 248 7.73 15.76 15.52
CA LEU A 248 7.34 14.38 15.20
C LEU A 248 7.87 13.97 13.82
N GLY A 249 7.69 14.82 12.79
CA GLY A 249 8.19 14.55 11.44
C GLY A 249 9.70 14.28 11.41
N ARG A 250 10.52 15.09 12.07
CA ARG A 250 11.96 14.84 12.18
C ARG A 250 12.28 13.51 12.83
N GLN A 251 11.60 13.17 13.93
CA GLN A 251 11.82 11.91 14.62
C GLN A 251 11.42 10.69 13.79
N MET A 252 10.37 10.83 12.99
CA MET A 252 9.96 9.78 12.06
C MET A 252 11.06 9.47 11.05
N VAL A 253 11.62 10.50 10.41
CA VAL A 253 12.75 10.34 9.48
C VAL A 253 13.99 9.78 10.18
N GLU A 254 14.34 10.29 11.35
CA GLU A 254 15.47 9.79 12.15
C GLU A 254 15.31 8.32 12.52
N GLN A 255 14.11 7.89 12.97
CA GLN A 255 13.87 6.51 13.35
C GLN A 255 13.99 5.56 12.16
N TYR A 256 13.41 5.91 11.02
CA TYR A 256 13.57 5.15 9.79
C TYR A 256 15.05 5.05 9.38
N SER A 257 15.75 6.19 9.36
CA SER A 257 17.15 6.29 8.91
C SER A 257 18.13 5.54 9.81
N ARG A 258 17.81 5.26 11.07
CA ARG A 258 18.62 4.44 11.97
C ARG A 258 18.78 3.00 11.49
N LYS A 259 17.78 2.46 10.84
CA LYS A 259 17.77 1.08 10.29
C LYS A 259 18.18 1.06 8.81
N ARG A 260 17.62 1.96 8.02
CA ARG A 260 17.90 2.14 6.60
C ARG A 260 18.27 3.60 6.36
N PRO A 261 19.57 3.92 6.35
CA PRO A 261 20.04 5.29 6.09
C PRO A 261 19.53 5.80 4.74
N LEU A 262 18.98 7.00 4.75
CA LEU A 262 18.54 7.68 3.54
C LEU A 262 19.73 8.38 2.87
N SER A 263 19.86 8.23 1.56
CA SER A 263 20.81 8.98 0.75
C SER A 263 20.38 10.44 0.60
N ASP A 264 21.30 11.32 0.18
CA ASP A 264 20.98 12.72 -0.14
C ASP A 264 19.91 12.83 -1.24
N GLY A 265 19.89 11.89 -2.19
CA GLY A 265 18.86 11.78 -3.22
C GLY A 265 17.49 11.47 -2.64
N GLU A 266 17.43 10.48 -1.74
CA GLU A 266 16.19 10.11 -1.05
C GLU A 266 15.66 11.25 -0.17
N PHE A 267 16.53 11.96 0.56
CA PHE A 267 16.13 13.14 1.34
C PHE A 267 15.53 14.25 0.48
N ARG A 268 16.12 14.53 -0.67
CA ARG A 268 15.59 15.54 -1.61
C ARG A 268 14.23 15.16 -2.16
N ASN A 269 13.95 13.88 -2.33
CA ASN A 269 12.69 13.35 -2.86
C ASN A 269 11.66 13.01 -1.76
N LEU A 270 11.96 13.25 -0.48
CA LEU A 270 11.00 13.23 0.63
C LEU A 270 10.16 14.51 0.75
N LYS A 271 10.43 15.53 -0.06
CA LYS A 271 9.67 16.78 -0.08
C LYS A 271 8.36 16.59 -0.84
#